data_958e7f2536e40e8b0cb17886ded242ba
#
_entry.id   958e7f2536e40e8b0cb17886ded242ba
#
_cell.length_a   1.000
_cell.length_b   1.000
_cell.length_c   1.000
_cell.angle_alpha   90.00
_cell.angle_beta   90.00
_cell.angle_gamma   90.00
#
_symmetry.space_group_name_H-M   'P 1'
#
loop_
_entity.id
_entity.type
_entity.pdbx_description
1 polymer ?
#
loop_
_entity_poly.entity_id
_entity_poly.type
_entity_poly.pdbx_seq_one_letter_code
_entity_poly.pdbx_strand_id
1 'polypeptide(L)'
;MKKLAVLTISIFVLNVFAASMVMAQAKKPATKDPIKIGAIYDFAGGCHMYSESGVKGIKIALDEINAKGGILGRKLDLVVRDTEAKVDVAVREVKDLILREKVNFLIGPCSSGTGLAMQVVHSEYKILRIPPIANTEAQTVDKFTPYVVQVVPNTYMEAIAATRYLNKKVPSAKKFCTIGPDYEFGRREEAAFTEEIKRLVPGAEIVYEAWPKLGEKDFTAFITAIMAKKPDAVHGSLFGGDLVSFTKQAAPYGFFEKTPFIALYDFPVLLALGPDAPEGTFGFGRGCFFMDPNPKMMQFVEKFKKFTGGYPDGWAVQNYDAIYLLKSAIEKAKTTETDAVVKAIEGMPFEGLRQKFTIRALDHMGTVPCYQGTIAKDPNYPFKTWKDITRVPGDQVIRPEASVREIWK
;
A
#
# COMPACT_ATOMS: atom_id res chain seq x y z
N MET A 1 29.03 -32.90 -76.55
CA MET A 1 28.03 -33.35 -75.56
C MET A 1 28.43 -33.15 -74.08
N LYS A 2 29.66 -32.69 -73.78
CA LYS A 2 30.10 -32.47 -72.36
C LYS A 2 29.83 -31.05 -71.78
N LYS A 3 29.40 -30.08 -72.60
CA LYS A 3 29.13 -28.70 -72.16
C LYS A 3 27.66 -28.40 -71.78
N LEU A 4 26.72 -29.31 -72.13
CA LEU A 4 25.31 -29.10 -71.84
C LEU A 4 24.90 -29.68 -70.48
N ALA A 5 25.63 -30.66 -69.95
CA ALA A 5 25.35 -31.31 -68.65
C ALA A 5 25.74 -30.46 -67.43
N VAL A 6 26.74 -29.55 -67.57
CA VAL A 6 27.22 -28.68 -66.46
C VAL A 6 26.27 -27.50 -66.22
N LEU A 7 25.54 -27.01 -67.23
CA LEU A 7 24.64 -25.86 -67.11
C LEU A 7 23.33 -26.24 -66.45
N THR A 8 22.86 -27.49 -66.58
CA THR A 8 21.59 -27.95 -65.95
C THR A 8 21.75 -28.25 -64.49
N ILE A 9 22.91 -28.68 -64.01
CA ILE A 9 23.17 -28.95 -62.58
C ILE A 9 23.31 -27.66 -61.81
N SER A 10 23.92 -26.60 -62.43
CA SER A 10 24.05 -25.28 -61.75
C SER A 10 22.72 -24.56 -61.53
N ILE A 11 21.74 -24.72 -62.42
CA ILE A 11 20.41 -24.11 -62.31
C ILE A 11 19.55 -24.82 -61.22
N PHE A 12 19.74 -26.14 -61.06
CA PHE A 12 19.03 -26.92 -60.09
C PHE A 12 19.51 -26.65 -58.66
N VAL A 13 20.81 -26.43 -58.45
CA VAL A 13 21.37 -26.06 -57.10
C VAL A 13 21.02 -24.66 -56.72
N LEU A 14 20.90 -23.71 -57.66
CA LEU A 14 20.51 -22.33 -57.36
C LEU A 14 19.04 -22.20 -56.92
N ASN A 15 18.15 -23.03 -57.50
CA ASN A 15 16.73 -23.02 -57.12
C ASN A 15 16.47 -23.71 -55.80
N VAL A 16 17.26 -24.68 -55.35
CA VAL A 16 17.13 -25.30 -54.03
C VAL A 16 17.63 -24.36 -52.94
N PHE A 17 18.64 -23.51 -53.18
CA PHE A 17 19.10 -22.51 -52.22
C PHE A 17 18.15 -21.31 -52.10
N ALA A 18 17.49 -20.89 -53.20
CA ALA A 18 16.48 -19.83 -53.16
C ALA A 18 15.18 -20.27 -52.44
N ALA A 19 14.79 -21.55 -52.56
CA ALA A 19 13.63 -22.09 -51.83
C ALA A 19 13.89 -22.25 -50.34
N SER A 20 15.15 -22.44 -49.91
CA SER A 20 15.52 -22.56 -48.48
C SER A 20 15.60 -21.21 -47.76
N MET A 21 15.79 -20.10 -48.47
CA MET A 21 15.78 -18.75 -47.87
C MET A 21 14.39 -18.14 -47.67
N VAL A 22 13.36 -18.68 -48.35
CA VAL A 22 11.97 -18.18 -48.18
C VAL A 22 11.26 -18.80 -46.96
N MET A 23 11.79 -19.87 -46.35
CA MET A 23 11.16 -20.57 -45.22
C MET A 23 11.59 -20.05 -43.85
N ALA A 24 12.40 -19.02 -43.72
CA ALA A 24 12.95 -18.55 -42.46
C ALA A 24 12.48 -17.14 -42.02
N GLN A 25 11.38 -16.64 -42.56
CA GLN A 25 10.61 -15.60 -41.87
C GLN A 25 9.63 -16.27 -40.93
N ALA A 26 10.14 -16.75 -39.78
CA ALA A 26 9.29 -17.05 -38.65
C ALA A 26 8.47 -15.79 -38.34
N LYS A 27 7.15 -15.81 -38.64
CA LYS A 27 6.21 -14.80 -38.18
C LYS A 27 6.51 -14.60 -36.72
N LYS A 28 7.02 -13.43 -36.31
CA LYS A 28 7.05 -13.01 -34.93
C LYS A 28 5.63 -13.31 -34.40
N PRO A 29 5.47 -14.08 -33.29
CA PRO A 29 4.15 -14.33 -32.77
C PRO A 29 3.50 -12.98 -32.55
N ALA A 30 2.27 -12.81 -33.03
CA ALA A 30 1.52 -11.61 -32.85
C ALA A 30 1.50 -11.31 -31.32
N THR A 31 2.10 -10.21 -30.94
CA THR A 31 2.13 -9.81 -29.52
C THR A 31 0.68 -9.57 -29.11
N LYS A 32 0.18 -10.38 -28.17
CA LYS A 32 -1.15 -10.14 -27.60
C LYS A 32 -1.18 -8.73 -27.02
N ASP A 33 -2.31 -8.04 -27.12
CA ASP A 33 -2.47 -6.71 -26.52
C ASP A 33 -2.02 -6.72 -25.04
N PRO A 34 -1.33 -5.69 -24.57
CA PRO A 34 -0.86 -5.62 -23.20
C PRO A 34 -2.01 -5.64 -22.20
N ILE A 35 -1.73 -6.09 -20.99
CA ILE A 35 -2.65 -5.90 -19.86
C ILE A 35 -2.35 -4.49 -19.30
N LYS A 36 -3.31 -3.58 -19.43
CA LYS A 36 -3.15 -2.21 -18.98
C LYS A 36 -3.55 -2.05 -17.51
N ILE A 37 -2.67 -1.46 -16.71
CA ILE A 37 -2.90 -1.14 -15.31
C ILE A 37 -2.97 0.38 -15.17
N GLY A 38 -4.10 0.88 -14.68
CA GLY A 38 -4.27 2.28 -14.30
C GLY A 38 -3.77 2.49 -12.87
N ALA A 39 -2.69 3.24 -12.69
CA ALA A 39 -2.20 3.67 -11.40
C ALA A 39 -2.67 5.10 -11.14
N ILE A 40 -3.52 5.27 -10.13
CA ILE A 40 -4.11 6.56 -9.80
C ILE A 40 -3.70 6.94 -8.38
N TYR A 41 -3.01 8.08 -8.24
CA TYR A 41 -2.38 8.47 -6.98
C TYR A 41 -2.54 9.96 -6.70
N ASP A 42 -2.34 10.31 -5.43
CA ASP A 42 -2.41 11.68 -4.93
C ASP A 42 -0.97 12.22 -4.81
N PHE A 43 -0.46 12.91 -5.85
CA PHE A 43 0.90 13.47 -5.86
C PHE A 43 0.97 14.86 -5.23
N ALA A 44 0.02 15.22 -4.37
CA ALA A 44 -0.02 16.47 -3.63
C ALA A 44 -0.16 16.22 -2.12
N GLY A 45 0.21 17.23 -1.32
CA GLY A 45 0.05 17.23 0.14
C GLY A 45 0.79 16.10 0.84
N GLY A 46 0.22 15.58 1.92
CA GLY A 46 0.82 14.52 2.75
C GLY A 46 1.01 13.18 2.05
N CYS A 47 0.27 12.93 0.97
CA CYS A 47 0.36 11.71 0.17
C CYS A 47 1.51 11.67 -0.86
N HIS A 48 2.12 12.82 -1.17
CA HIS A 48 3.11 12.94 -2.25
C HIS A 48 4.21 11.87 -2.17
N MET A 49 4.95 11.84 -1.05
CA MET A 49 6.07 10.92 -0.87
C MET A 49 5.64 9.43 -0.95
N TYR A 50 4.44 9.13 -0.50
CA TYR A 50 3.89 7.77 -0.50
C TYR A 50 3.50 7.33 -1.91
N SER A 51 2.86 8.21 -2.65
CA SER A 51 2.45 7.98 -4.04
C SER A 51 3.65 7.78 -4.96
N GLU A 52 4.68 8.61 -4.84
CA GLU A 52 5.92 8.44 -5.61
C GLU A 52 6.61 7.12 -5.33
N SER A 53 6.75 6.76 -4.06
CA SER A 53 7.37 5.50 -3.66
C SER A 53 6.56 4.30 -4.14
N GLY A 54 5.24 4.36 -4.00
CA GLY A 54 4.33 3.33 -4.51
C GLY A 54 4.50 3.08 -6.00
N VAL A 55 4.53 4.12 -6.82
CA VAL A 55 4.74 4.00 -8.28
C VAL A 55 6.09 3.39 -8.62
N LYS A 56 7.16 3.68 -7.85
CA LYS A 56 8.47 3.03 -8.02
C LYS A 56 8.37 1.52 -7.76
N GLY A 57 7.67 1.10 -6.71
CA GLY A 57 7.40 -0.32 -6.42
C GLY A 57 6.64 -1.02 -7.55
N ILE A 58 5.60 -0.38 -8.11
CA ILE A 58 4.87 -0.88 -9.28
C ILE A 58 5.80 -1.08 -10.46
N LYS A 59 6.60 -0.06 -10.82
CA LYS A 59 7.51 -0.13 -11.98
C LYS A 59 8.48 -1.29 -11.88
N ILE A 60 9.10 -1.50 -10.72
CA ILE A 60 10.01 -2.63 -10.50
C ILE A 60 9.28 -3.97 -10.72
N ALA A 61 8.07 -4.12 -10.17
CA ALA A 61 7.29 -5.35 -10.36
C ALA A 61 6.93 -5.59 -11.83
N LEU A 62 6.50 -4.54 -12.55
CA LEU A 62 6.17 -4.64 -13.96
C LEU A 62 7.40 -5.03 -14.82
N ASP A 63 8.54 -4.41 -14.57
CA ASP A 63 9.78 -4.70 -15.30
C ASP A 63 10.19 -6.18 -15.10
N GLU A 64 10.13 -6.69 -13.88
CA GLU A 64 10.44 -8.09 -13.58
C GLU A 64 9.47 -9.07 -14.24
N ILE A 65 8.18 -8.78 -14.19
CA ILE A 65 7.14 -9.63 -14.81
C ILE A 65 7.29 -9.58 -16.33
N ASN A 66 7.51 -8.41 -16.88
CA ASN A 66 7.69 -8.21 -18.31
C ASN A 66 8.96 -8.88 -18.85
N ALA A 67 10.06 -8.84 -18.11
CA ALA A 67 11.29 -9.55 -18.46
C ALA A 67 11.08 -11.07 -18.55
N LYS A 68 10.16 -11.62 -17.75
CA LYS A 68 9.78 -13.05 -17.74
C LYS A 68 8.67 -13.42 -18.76
N GLY A 69 8.29 -12.52 -19.65
CA GLY A 69 7.28 -12.78 -20.70
C GLY A 69 5.87 -12.25 -20.38
N GLY A 70 5.68 -11.54 -19.27
CA GLY A 70 4.40 -10.96 -18.87
C GLY A 70 3.49 -11.97 -18.14
N ILE A 71 2.19 -11.71 -18.17
CA ILE A 71 1.16 -12.58 -17.59
C ILE A 71 0.35 -13.20 -18.74
N LEU A 72 0.19 -14.52 -18.75
CA LEU A 72 -0.48 -15.28 -19.84
C LEU A 72 0.09 -14.93 -21.24
N GLY A 73 1.39 -14.59 -21.33
CA GLY A 73 2.07 -14.20 -22.57
C GLY A 73 1.74 -12.77 -23.03
N ARG A 74 1.14 -11.94 -22.19
CA ARG A 74 0.85 -10.51 -22.43
C ARG A 74 1.74 -9.66 -21.53
N LYS A 75 2.34 -8.61 -22.09
CA LYS A 75 3.10 -7.62 -21.30
C LYS A 75 2.16 -6.79 -20.45
N LEU A 76 2.68 -6.25 -19.35
CA LEU A 76 1.98 -5.26 -18.54
C LEU A 76 2.34 -3.86 -19.04
N ASP A 77 1.35 -3.00 -19.12
CA ASP A 77 1.49 -1.58 -19.45
C ASP A 77 0.92 -0.72 -18.31
N LEU A 78 1.57 0.40 -17.99
CA LEU A 78 1.24 1.24 -16.85
C LEU A 78 0.83 2.65 -17.30
N VAL A 79 -0.38 3.04 -16.97
CA VAL A 79 -0.89 4.40 -17.15
C VAL A 79 -1.04 5.06 -15.79
N VAL A 80 -0.28 6.14 -15.53
CA VAL A 80 -0.31 6.87 -14.25
C VAL A 80 -1.15 8.13 -14.37
N ARG A 81 -1.98 8.41 -13.37
CA ARG A 81 -2.79 9.64 -13.25
C ARG A 81 -2.64 10.23 -11.85
N ASP A 82 -2.67 11.57 -11.78
CA ASP A 82 -2.66 12.33 -10.54
C ASP A 82 -4.08 12.78 -10.18
N THR A 83 -4.48 12.57 -8.93
CA THR A 83 -5.75 13.08 -8.40
C THR A 83 -5.65 14.50 -7.85
N GLU A 84 -4.44 15.05 -7.76
CA GLU A 84 -4.15 16.32 -7.06
C GLU A 84 -4.66 16.35 -5.61
N ALA A 85 -4.88 15.17 -5.01
CA ALA A 85 -5.55 14.99 -3.72
C ALA A 85 -6.99 15.59 -3.67
N LYS A 86 -7.67 15.68 -4.82
CA LYS A 86 -9.02 16.20 -4.98
C LYS A 86 -9.99 15.11 -5.43
N VAL A 87 -11.16 15.06 -4.80
CA VAL A 87 -12.18 14.02 -5.06
C VAL A 87 -12.75 14.12 -6.49
N ASP A 88 -13.05 15.32 -6.95
CA ASP A 88 -13.59 15.56 -8.29
C ASP A 88 -12.60 15.21 -9.40
N VAL A 89 -11.31 15.52 -9.18
CA VAL A 89 -10.23 15.12 -10.09
C VAL A 89 -10.10 13.59 -10.10
N ALA A 90 -10.09 12.94 -8.95
CA ALA A 90 -10.01 11.48 -8.85
C ALA A 90 -11.15 10.78 -9.62
N VAL A 91 -12.39 11.27 -9.49
CA VAL A 91 -13.55 10.75 -10.21
C VAL A 91 -13.40 10.93 -11.73
N ARG A 92 -12.89 12.09 -12.18
CA ARG A 92 -12.63 12.35 -13.59
C ARG A 92 -11.53 11.43 -14.15
N GLU A 93 -10.41 11.33 -13.45
CA GLU A 93 -9.26 10.54 -13.90
C GLU A 93 -9.55 9.02 -13.92
N VAL A 94 -10.32 8.50 -12.95
CA VAL A 94 -10.72 7.08 -13.00
C VAL A 94 -11.64 6.79 -14.18
N LYS A 95 -12.56 7.71 -14.52
CA LYS A 95 -13.40 7.58 -15.74
C LYS A 95 -12.55 7.60 -17.01
N ASP A 96 -11.55 8.48 -17.08
CA ASP A 96 -10.64 8.56 -18.23
C ASP A 96 -9.84 7.26 -18.40
N LEU A 97 -9.27 6.73 -17.31
CA LEU A 97 -8.57 5.45 -17.33
C LEU A 97 -9.44 4.30 -17.82
N ILE A 98 -10.71 4.26 -17.42
CA ILE A 98 -11.64 3.18 -17.82
C ILE A 98 -12.11 3.36 -19.27
N LEU A 99 -12.60 4.54 -19.63
CA LEU A 99 -13.33 4.75 -20.89
C LEU A 99 -12.41 5.03 -22.08
N ARG A 100 -11.32 5.79 -21.87
CA ARG A 100 -10.40 6.18 -22.93
C ARG A 100 -9.17 5.27 -22.99
N GLU A 101 -8.47 5.10 -21.86
CA GLU A 101 -7.28 4.25 -21.80
C GLU A 101 -7.63 2.77 -21.84
N LYS A 102 -8.85 2.39 -21.45
CA LYS A 102 -9.35 1.01 -21.42
C LYS A 102 -8.47 0.11 -20.56
N VAL A 103 -8.16 0.58 -19.35
CA VAL A 103 -7.38 -0.21 -18.39
C VAL A 103 -8.14 -1.47 -17.96
N ASN A 104 -7.41 -2.55 -17.73
CA ASN A 104 -7.98 -3.81 -17.25
C ASN A 104 -8.18 -3.79 -15.72
N PHE A 105 -7.27 -3.13 -15.00
CA PHE A 105 -7.22 -3.10 -13.54
C PHE A 105 -6.76 -1.73 -13.05
N LEU A 106 -7.10 -1.40 -11.79
CA LEU A 106 -6.70 -0.18 -11.13
C LEU A 106 -5.86 -0.46 -9.88
N ILE A 107 -4.85 0.37 -9.61
CA ILE A 107 -4.04 0.38 -8.41
C ILE A 107 -4.08 1.80 -7.81
N GLY A 108 -4.18 1.88 -6.49
CA GLY A 108 -4.25 3.16 -5.75
C GLY A 108 -5.66 3.45 -5.21
N PRO A 109 -5.93 4.65 -4.69
CA PRO A 109 -5.02 5.80 -4.48
C PRO A 109 -4.26 5.76 -3.15
N CYS A 110 -3.74 6.91 -2.70
CA CYS A 110 -3.21 7.09 -1.35
C CYS A 110 -4.29 7.56 -0.37
N SER A 111 -5.05 8.58 -0.70
CA SER A 111 -6.09 9.14 0.17
C SER A 111 -7.31 8.22 0.27
N SER A 112 -7.76 7.97 1.50
CA SER A 112 -8.98 7.20 1.77
C SER A 112 -10.24 7.89 1.21
N GLY A 113 -10.30 9.22 1.25
CA GLY A 113 -11.42 9.99 0.70
C GLY A 113 -11.52 9.87 -0.83
N THR A 114 -10.40 10.04 -1.56
CA THR A 114 -10.37 9.83 -3.02
C THR A 114 -10.67 8.37 -3.36
N GLY A 115 -10.19 7.42 -2.54
CA GLY A 115 -10.45 5.99 -2.70
C GLY A 115 -11.93 5.63 -2.65
N LEU A 116 -12.67 6.17 -1.69
CA LEU A 116 -14.13 5.95 -1.57
C LEU A 116 -14.90 6.59 -2.74
N ALA A 117 -14.52 7.79 -3.16
CA ALA A 117 -15.16 8.45 -4.30
C ALA A 117 -14.96 7.69 -5.62
N MET A 118 -13.75 7.21 -5.88
CA MET A 118 -13.44 6.39 -7.04
C MET A 118 -14.16 5.04 -7.01
N GLN A 119 -14.40 4.49 -5.82
CA GLN A 119 -15.02 3.18 -5.65
C GLN A 119 -16.39 3.09 -6.29
N VAL A 120 -17.19 4.14 -6.20
CA VAL A 120 -18.50 4.21 -6.85
C VAL A 120 -18.36 4.03 -8.37
N VAL A 121 -17.41 4.76 -8.96
CA VAL A 121 -17.22 4.75 -10.43
C VAL A 121 -16.70 3.40 -10.92
N HIS A 122 -15.54 2.94 -10.40
CA HIS A 122 -14.95 1.71 -10.94
C HIS A 122 -15.78 0.46 -10.68
N SER A 123 -16.63 0.48 -9.63
CA SER A 123 -17.57 -0.61 -9.35
C SER A 123 -18.72 -0.65 -10.36
N GLU A 124 -19.25 0.52 -10.78
CA GLU A 124 -20.24 0.61 -11.85
C GLU A 124 -19.74 -0.01 -13.16
N TYR A 125 -18.46 0.23 -13.48
CA TYR A 125 -17.80 -0.35 -14.66
C TYR A 125 -17.21 -1.75 -14.42
N LYS A 126 -17.38 -2.33 -13.25
CA LYS A 126 -16.84 -3.65 -12.86
C LYS A 126 -15.31 -3.76 -13.06
N ILE A 127 -14.57 -2.73 -12.72
CA ILE A 127 -13.10 -2.75 -12.79
C ILE A 127 -12.53 -3.04 -11.40
N LEU A 128 -11.76 -4.13 -11.28
CA LEU A 128 -11.07 -4.48 -10.04
C LEU A 128 -10.01 -3.43 -9.70
N ARG A 129 -10.07 -2.91 -8.47
CA ARG A 129 -9.07 -2.02 -7.88
C ARG A 129 -8.40 -2.67 -6.67
N ILE A 130 -7.08 -2.56 -6.60
CA ILE A 130 -6.29 -2.95 -5.43
C ILE A 130 -5.70 -1.67 -4.82
N PRO A 131 -6.21 -1.17 -3.67
CA PRO A 131 -5.65 -0.02 -2.95
C PRO A 131 -4.54 -0.47 -2.00
N PRO A 132 -3.25 -0.26 -2.33
CA PRO A 132 -2.15 -0.66 -1.45
C PRO A 132 -1.74 0.44 -0.44
N ILE A 133 -2.39 1.61 -0.48
CA ILE A 133 -2.11 2.73 0.44
C ILE A 133 -3.38 3.21 1.14
N ALA A 134 -4.42 3.63 0.39
CA ALA A 134 -5.71 4.02 0.96
C ALA A 134 -6.31 2.88 1.76
N ASN A 135 -6.51 3.09 3.06
CA ASN A 135 -6.77 1.97 3.96
C ASN A 135 -8.01 2.13 4.86
N THR A 136 -8.92 3.07 4.56
CA THR A 136 -10.17 3.11 5.33
C THR A 136 -10.88 1.76 5.29
N GLU A 137 -11.34 1.31 6.45
CA GLU A 137 -12.16 0.10 6.57
C GLU A 137 -13.46 0.20 5.74
N ALA A 138 -13.96 1.42 5.56
CA ALA A 138 -15.20 1.65 4.82
C ALA A 138 -15.18 1.07 3.40
N GLN A 139 -14.01 0.93 2.76
CA GLN A 139 -13.91 0.38 1.41
C GLN A 139 -14.37 -1.08 1.32
N THR A 140 -14.15 -1.85 2.38
CA THR A 140 -14.39 -3.30 2.41
C THR A 140 -15.51 -3.70 3.38
N VAL A 141 -15.98 -2.79 4.23
CA VAL A 141 -17.07 -3.04 5.18
C VAL A 141 -18.29 -2.18 4.83
N ASP A 142 -18.30 -0.88 5.17
CA ASP A 142 -19.50 -0.03 5.02
C ASP A 142 -19.93 0.16 3.57
N LYS A 143 -18.97 0.19 2.65
CA LYS A 143 -19.15 0.43 1.21
C LYS A 143 -18.66 -0.75 0.37
N PHE A 144 -18.76 -1.96 0.90
CA PHE A 144 -18.29 -3.15 0.21
C PHE A 144 -18.75 -3.23 -1.23
N THR A 145 -17.83 -3.62 -2.09
CA THR A 145 -18.03 -4.00 -3.47
C THR A 145 -17.08 -5.14 -3.82
N PRO A 146 -17.47 -6.11 -4.65
CA PRO A 146 -16.58 -7.19 -5.03
C PRO A 146 -15.35 -6.71 -5.83
N TYR A 147 -15.37 -5.48 -6.30
CA TYR A 147 -14.30 -4.90 -7.15
C TYR A 147 -13.24 -4.13 -6.38
N VAL A 148 -13.18 -4.27 -5.06
CA VAL A 148 -12.07 -3.77 -4.21
C VAL A 148 -11.43 -4.94 -3.47
N VAL A 149 -10.10 -5.07 -3.57
CA VAL A 149 -9.30 -6.04 -2.80
C VAL A 149 -8.25 -5.26 -2.03
N GLN A 150 -8.40 -5.17 -0.72
CA GLN A 150 -7.53 -4.36 0.13
C GLN A 150 -6.35 -5.19 0.65
N VAL A 151 -5.13 -4.75 0.32
CA VAL A 151 -3.86 -5.45 0.65
C VAL A 151 -2.96 -4.67 1.60
N VAL A 152 -3.55 -3.73 2.30
CA VAL A 152 -2.92 -2.93 3.34
C VAL A 152 -3.74 -3.10 4.63
N PRO A 153 -3.14 -3.11 5.83
CA PRO A 153 -3.93 -3.12 7.05
C PRO A 153 -4.91 -1.94 7.01
N ASN A 154 -6.20 -2.20 7.24
CA ASN A 154 -7.17 -1.12 7.26
C ASN A 154 -7.11 -0.33 8.58
N THR A 155 -7.83 0.79 8.66
CA THR A 155 -7.86 1.66 9.85
C THR A 155 -8.25 0.92 11.13
N TYR A 156 -9.17 -0.02 11.06
CA TYR A 156 -9.52 -0.85 12.20
C TYR A 156 -8.33 -1.72 12.66
N MET A 157 -7.68 -2.43 11.73
CA MET A 157 -6.56 -3.32 12.04
C MET A 157 -5.37 -2.57 12.64
N GLU A 158 -5.03 -1.41 12.10
CA GLU A 158 -3.93 -0.57 12.60
C GLU A 158 -4.22 -0.07 14.00
N ALA A 159 -5.40 0.51 14.22
CA ALA A 159 -5.81 1.03 15.52
C ALA A 159 -5.82 -0.07 16.59
N ILE A 160 -6.40 -1.26 16.30
CA ILE A 160 -6.41 -2.40 17.22
C ILE A 160 -4.97 -2.81 17.60
N ALA A 161 -4.10 -2.96 16.61
CA ALA A 161 -2.72 -3.37 16.84
C ALA A 161 -1.94 -2.31 17.63
N ALA A 162 -2.05 -1.02 17.27
CA ALA A 162 -1.42 0.10 17.96
C ALA A 162 -1.91 0.23 19.41
N THR A 163 -3.23 0.10 19.62
CA THR A 163 -3.83 0.16 20.96
C THR A 163 -3.30 -0.93 21.88
N ARG A 164 -3.26 -2.17 21.40
CA ARG A 164 -2.72 -3.30 22.17
C ARG A 164 -1.24 -3.13 22.49
N TYR A 165 -0.46 -2.60 21.56
CA TYR A 165 0.94 -2.30 21.80
C TYR A 165 1.10 -1.16 22.83
N LEU A 166 0.37 -0.07 22.68
CA LEU A 166 0.39 1.06 23.61
C LEU A 166 0.00 0.62 25.03
N ASN A 167 -1.09 -0.14 25.18
CA ASN A 167 -1.51 -0.68 26.48
C ASN A 167 -0.46 -1.59 27.12
N LYS A 168 0.26 -2.39 26.33
CA LYS A 168 1.38 -3.20 26.82
C LYS A 168 2.56 -2.34 27.31
N LYS A 169 2.83 -1.21 26.65
CA LYS A 169 3.94 -0.30 27.00
C LYS A 169 3.61 0.60 28.18
N VAL A 170 2.34 0.99 28.35
CA VAL A 170 1.88 1.86 29.44
C VAL A 170 0.63 1.28 30.13
N PRO A 171 0.76 0.15 30.83
CA PRO A 171 -0.39 -0.62 31.33
C PRO A 171 -1.20 0.08 32.42
N SER A 172 -0.67 1.10 33.07
CA SER A 172 -1.36 1.90 34.08
C SER A 172 -2.15 3.09 33.49
N ALA A 173 -2.02 3.36 32.18
CA ALA A 173 -2.66 4.48 31.52
C ALA A 173 -4.20 4.38 31.58
N LYS A 174 -4.87 5.49 31.93
CA LYS A 174 -6.32 5.61 31.97
C LYS A 174 -6.83 6.81 31.19
N LYS A 175 -6.06 7.90 31.14
CA LYS A 175 -6.40 9.12 30.43
C LYS A 175 -5.69 9.18 29.10
N PHE A 176 -6.45 9.22 28.02
CA PHE A 176 -5.91 9.23 26.67
C PHE A 176 -6.33 10.50 25.93
N CYS A 177 -5.44 10.99 25.08
CA CYS A 177 -5.80 11.94 24.03
C CYS A 177 -5.60 11.28 22.67
N THR A 178 -6.29 11.81 21.66
CA THR A 178 -6.07 11.44 20.26
C THR A 178 -5.73 12.66 19.42
N ILE A 179 -4.99 12.45 18.33
CA ILE A 179 -4.74 13.46 17.31
C ILE A 179 -4.73 12.83 15.92
N GLY A 180 -5.67 13.22 15.07
CA GLY A 180 -5.79 12.70 13.70
C GLY A 180 -6.24 13.76 12.70
N PRO A 181 -5.89 13.64 11.41
CA PRO A 181 -6.33 14.58 10.41
C PRO A 181 -7.85 14.50 10.22
N ASP A 182 -8.49 15.68 10.11
CA ASP A 182 -9.96 15.79 10.04
C ASP A 182 -10.51 15.35 8.67
N TYR A 183 -10.40 14.06 8.37
CA TYR A 183 -11.02 13.42 7.22
C TYR A 183 -11.19 11.91 7.46
N GLU A 184 -11.70 11.17 6.46
CA GLU A 184 -12.10 9.74 6.56
C GLU A 184 -11.08 8.86 7.30
N PHE A 185 -9.79 8.91 6.91
CA PHE A 185 -8.75 8.08 7.52
C PHE A 185 -8.61 8.38 9.02
N GLY A 186 -8.34 9.64 9.40
CA GLY A 186 -8.12 10.01 10.80
C GLY A 186 -9.35 9.72 11.67
N ARG A 187 -10.55 10.05 11.19
CA ARG A 187 -11.80 9.79 11.90
C ARG A 187 -12.01 8.30 12.17
N ARG A 188 -11.75 7.42 11.21
CA ARG A 188 -11.90 5.97 11.37
C ARG A 188 -10.83 5.37 12.28
N GLU A 189 -9.59 5.82 12.15
CA GLU A 189 -8.47 5.33 12.96
C GLU A 189 -8.69 5.65 14.45
N GLU A 190 -9.00 6.91 14.79
CA GLU A 190 -9.21 7.34 16.18
C GLU A 190 -10.50 6.77 16.78
N ALA A 191 -11.54 6.55 15.99
CA ALA A 191 -12.75 5.86 16.44
C ALA A 191 -12.44 4.40 16.83
N ALA A 192 -11.69 3.68 16.01
CA ALA A 192 -11.30 2.30 16.28
C ALA A 192 -10.34 2.21 17.51
N PHE A 193 -9.41 3.15 17.65
CA PHE A 193 -8.59 3.28 18.86
C PHE A 193 -9.46 3.46 20.09
N THR A 194 -10.40 4.39 20.04
CA THR A 194 -11.30 4.72 21.17
C THR A 194 -12.15 3.51 21.59
N GLU A 195 -12.67 2.77 20.62
CA GLU A 195 -13.44 1.55 20.86
C GLU A 195 -12.57 0.49 21.57
N GLU A 196 -11.40 0.20 21.03
CA GLU A 196 -10.52 -0.84 21.55
C GLU A 196 -9.93 -0.48 22.91
N ILE A 197 -9.50 0.76 23.14
CA ILE A 197 -8.90 1.14 24.43
C ILE A 197 -9.94 1.07 25.57
N LYS A 198 -11.18 1.49 25.32
CA LYS A 198 -12.27 1.35 26.29
C LYS A 198 -12.62 -0.10 26.58
N ARG A 199 -12.51 -0.98 25.58
CA ARG A 199 -12.71 -2.42 25.73
C ARG A 199 -11.58 -3.08 26.54
N LEU A 200 -10.33 -2.68 26.31
CA LEU A 200 -9.14 -3.27 26.94
C LEU A 200 -8.90 -2.75 28.37
N VAL A 201 -9.19 -1.48 28.60
CA VAL A 201 -8.81 -0.79 29.83
C VAL A 201 -10.07 -0.28 30.55
N PRO A 202 -10.57 -1.01 31.57
CA PRO A 202 -11.70 -0.55 32.37
C PRO A 202 -11.44 0.83 32.98
N GLY A 203 -12.34 1.77 32.72
CA GLY A 203 -12.22 3.16 33.14
C GLY A 203 -11.32 4.03 32.28
N ALA A 204 -10.98 3.59 31.05
CA ALA A 204 -10.29 4.44 30.08
C ALA A 204 -11.15 5.63 29.66
N GLU A 205 -10.55 6.81 29.66
CA GLU A 205 -11.19 8.07 29.29
C GLU A 205 -10.43 8.71 28.12
N ILE A 206 -11.14 9.14 27.07
CA ILE A 206 -10.62 10.04 26.05
C ILE A 206 -10.88 11.47 26.54
N VAL A 207 -9.84 12.11 27.08
CA VAL A 207 -9.97 13.43 27.70
C VAL A 207 -9.85 14.59 26.72
N TYR A 208 -9.37 14.33 25.49
CA TYR A 208 -9.33 15.31 24.41
C TYR A 208 -9.09 14.62 23.07
N GLU A 209 -9.78 15.10 22.04
CA GLU A 209 -9.60 14.70 20.65
C GLU A 209 -9.17 15.92 19.83
N ALA A 210 -8.04 15.83 19.17
CA ALA A 210 -7.48 16.89 18.33
C ALA A 210 -7.70 16.56 16.84
N TRP A 211 -8.30 17.50 16.11
CA TRP A 211 -8.67 17.32 14.70
C TRP A 211 -8.08 18.42 13.82
N PRO A 212 -6.75 18.44 13.58
CA PRO A 212 -6.16 19.33 12.59
C PRO A 212 -6.69 19.00 11.20
N LYS A 213 -6.81 20.01 10.32
CA LYS A 213 -7.10 19.76 8.91
C LYS A 213 -5.92 19.03 8.26
N LEU A 214 -6.19 18.23 7.25
CA LEU A 214 -5.13 17.60 6.46
C LEU A 214 -4.25 18.69 5.81
N GLY A 215 -2.94 18.59 6.01
CA GLY A 215 -1.97 19.59 5.57
C GLY A 215 -1.85 20.80 6.50
N GLU A 216 -2.19 20.64 7.80
CA GLU A 216 -2.00 21.67 8.82
C GLU A 216 -0.53 22.12 8.91
N LYS A 217 -0.32 23.40 9.12
CA LYS A 217 1.02 24.00 9.21
C LYS A 217 1.41 24.39 10.63
N ASP A 218 0.43 24.70 11.48
CA ASP A 218 0.66 25.11 12.85
C ASP A 218 -0.07 24.19 13.83
N PHE A 219 0.68 23.32 14.48
CA PHE A 219 0.19 22.37 15.48
C PHE A 219 0.24 22.92 16.91
N THR A 220 0.72 24.16 17.14
CA THR A 220 0.97 24.72 18.49
C THR A 220 -0.26 24.64 19.39
N ALA A 221 -1.44 25.04 18.88
CA ALA A 221 -2.68 25.00 19.66
C ALA A 221 -3.08 23.57 20.05
N PHE A 222 -2.91 22.60 19.15
CA PHE A 222 -3.21 21.19 19.42
C PHE A 222 -2.25 20.60 20.45
N ILE A 223 -0.94 20.88 20.32
CA ILE A 223 0.10 20.42 21.24
C ILE A 223 -0.19 20.94 22.66
N THR A 224 -0.42 22.24 22.79
CA THR A 224 -0.68 22.86 24.10
C THR A 224 -1.98 22.37 24.73
N ALA A 225 -3.04 22.16 23.94
CA ALA A 225 -4.30 21.60 24.42
C ALA A 225 -4.15 20.15 24.92
N ILE A 226 -3.44 19.29 24.18
CA ILE A 226 -3.15 17.91 24.59
C ILE A 226 -2.36 17.93 25.92
N MET A 227 -1.27 18.69 26.00
CA MET A 227 -0.41 18.75 27.18
C MET A 227 -1.15 19.29 28.41
N ALA A 228 -2.08 20.26 28.23
CA ALA A 228 -2.90 20.79 29.31
C ALA A 228 -3.83 19.72 29.95
N LYS A 229 -4.22 18.69 29.19
CA LYS A 229 -5.03 17.58 29.69
C LYS A 229 -4.23 16.57 30.51
N LYS A 230 -2.89 16.62 30.46
CA LYS A 230 -1.99 15.68 31.15
C LYS A 230 -2.41 14.22 30.90
N PRO A 231 -2.51 13.77 29.64
CA PRO A 231 -2.87 12.39 29.35
C PRO A 231 -1.76 11.44 29.79
N ASP A 232 -2.13 10.19 30.12
CA ASP A 232 -1.18 9.12 30.37
C ASP A 232 -0.54 8.60 29.08
N ALA A 233 -1.27 8.70 27.96
CA ALA A 233 -0.76 8.40 26.63
C ALA A 233 -1.58 9.10 25.54
N VAL A 234 -0.98 9.21 24.34
CA VAL A 234 -1.62 9.79 23.15
C VAL A 234 -1.51 8.81 21.98
N HIS A 235 -2.64 8.58 21.30
CA HIS A 235 -2.67 7.93 19.98
C HIS A 235 -2.73 8.99 18.88
N GLY A 236 -1.93 8.82 17.82
CA GLY A 236 -1.91 9.75 16.70
C GLY A 236 -2.01 9.04 15.36
N SER A 237 -2.97 9.42 14.54
CA SER A 237 -3.09 9.00 13.14
C SER A 237 -2.53 10.04 12.15
N LEU A 238 -1.79 11.03 12.62
CA LEU A 238 -1.01 11.91 11.75
C LEU A 238 0.00 11.10 10.94
N PHE A 239 0.26 11.52 9.71
CA PHE A 239 1.18 10.83 8.79
C PHE A 239 1.94 11.82 7.91
N GLY A 240 3.00 11.33 7.25
CA GLY A 240 3.76 12.10 6.27
C GLY A 240 4.23 13.45 6.80
N GLY A 241 4.05 14.50 5.98
CA GLY A 241 4.46 15.85 6.30
C GLY A 241 3.79 16.44 7.56
N ASP A 242 2.54 16.05 7.84
CA ASP A 242 1.81 16.53 9.01
C ASP A 242 2.42 15.97 10.31
N LEU A 243 2.79 14.67 10.32
CA LEU A 243 3.48 14.07 11.46
C LEU A 243 4.89 14.65 11.64
N VAL A 244 5.61 14.92 10.55
CA VAL A 244 6.92 15.60 10.60
C VAL A 244 6.78 16.99 11.22
N SER A 245 5.80 17.78 10.77
CA SER A 245 5.54 19.13 11.27
C SER A 245 5.12 19.12 12.74
N PHE A 246 4.19 18.23 13.11
CA PHE A 246 3.79 18.04 14.50
C PHE A 246 4.99 17.68 15.38
N THR A 247 5.78 16.69 14.96
CA THR A 247 6.93 16.22 15.76
C THR A 247 7.95 17.33 16.01
N LYS A 248 8.31 18.10 14.98
CA LYS A 248 9.25 19.21 15.13
C LYS A 248 8.72 20.33 16.03
N GLN A 249 7.40 20.61 15.96
CA GLN A 249 6.78 21.64 16.80
C GLN A 249 6.52 21.15 18.24
N ALA A 250 6.31 19.84 18.45
CA ALA A 250 6.07 19.29 19.78
C ALA A 250 7.36 19.10 20.61
N ALA A 251 8.50 18.84 19.97
CA ALA A 251 9.77 18.60 20.65
C ALA A 251 10.20 19.73 21.61
N PRO A 252 10.15 21.02 21.24
CA PRO A 252 10.55 22.12 22.13
C PRO A 252 9.68 22.24 23.41
N TYR A 253 8.49 21.66 23.42
CA TYR A 253 7.62 21.63 24.59
C TYR A 253 7.93 20.47 25.56
N GLY A 254 8.90 19.60 25.21
CA GLY A 254 9.18 18.37 25.94
C GLY A 254 7.98 17.40 25.88
N PHE A 255 7.28 17.35 24.74
CA PHE A 255 6.09 16.53 24.56
C PHE A 255 6.40 15.03 24.71
N PHE A 256 7.45 14.57 24.03
CA PHE A 256 7.79 13.15 23.95
C PHE A 256 8.41 12.59 25.24
N GLU A 257 9.01 13.44 26.06
CA GLU A 257 9.54 13.10 27.38
C GLU A 257 8.46 12.99 28.44
N LYS A 258 7.36 13.76 28.26
CA LYS A 258 6.27 13.85 29.24
C LYS A 258 5.09 12.95 28.92
N THR A 259 4.95 12.56 27.64
CA THR A 259 3.74 11.93 27.16
C THR A 259 4.09 10.76 26.25
N PRO A 260 3.84 9.50 26.65
CA PRO A 260 3.90 8.36 25.77
C PRO A 260 3.04 8.59 24.53
N PHE A 261 3.64 8.50 23.35
CA PHE A 261 2.99 8.78 22.08
C PHE A 261 3.20 7.62 21.11
N ILE A 262 2.15 7.20 20.40
CA ILE A 262 2.21 6.25 19.31
C ILE A 262 1.61 6.86 18.05
N ALA A 263 2.34 6.79 16.92
CA ALA A 263 1.87 7.32 15.65
C ALA A 263 2.48 6.58 14.45
N LEU A 264 2.05 6.94 13.22
CA LEU A 264 2.56 6.35 11.97
C LEU A 264 3.98 6.87 11.65
N TYR A 265 4.95 6.56 12.53
CA TYR A 265 6.37 6.85 12.31
C TYR A 265 6.99 5.87 11.33
N ASP A 266 6.50 5.89 10.10
CA ASP A 266 7.02 5.07 9.01
C ASP A 266 8.39 5.56 8.51
N PHE A 267 8.99 4.81 7.60
CA PHE A 267 10.34 5.11 7.12
C PHE A 267 10.49 6.50 6.47
N PRO A 268 9.57 6.98 5.59
CA PRO A 268 9.64 8.33 5.05
C PRO A 268 9.61 9.43 6.11
N VAL A 269 8.78 9.27 7.15
CA VAL A 269 8.71 10.21 8.28
C VAL A 269 10.02 10.21 9.07
N LEU A 270 10.56 9.02 9.36
CA LEU A 270 11.86 8.91 10.06
C LEU A 270 13.00 9.55 9.27
N LEU A 271 13.04 9.36 7.95
CA LEU A 271 14.03 10.01 7.08
C LEU A 271 13.89 11.54 7.08
N ALA A 272 12.66 12.06 6.99
CA ALA A 272 12.39 13.49 6.97
C ALA A 272 12.70 14.18 8.31
N LEU A 273 12.56 13.45 9.41
CA LEU A 273 12.96 13.91 10.74
C LEU A 273 14.46 13.79 10.98
N GLY A 274 15.10 12.78 10.41
CA GLY A 274 16.53 12.54 10.60
C GLY A 274 16.93 12.48 12.09
N PRO A 275 17.87 13.33 12.55
CA PRO A 275 18.27 13.38 13.95
C PRO A 275 17.13 13.75 14.90
N ASP A 276 16.13 14.51 14.44
CA ASP A 276 15.02 15.03 15.26
C ASP A 276 13.94 13.95 15.51
N ALA A 277 14.05 12.75 14.92
CA ALA A 277 13.12 11.66 15.23
C ALA A 277 13.21 11.29 16.72
N PRO A 278 12.07 11.31 17.48
CA PRO A 278 12.09 11.23 18.94
C PRO A 278 12.35 9.79 19.40
N GLU A 279 13.56 9.51 19.86
CA GLU A 279 13.93 8.19 20.37
C GLU A 279 13.07 7.79 21.60
N GLY A 280 12.68 6.53 21.65
CA GLY A 280 11.81 6.03 22.73
C GLY A 280 10.32 6.18 22.44
N THR A 281 9.93 7.00 21.47
CA THR A 281 8.55 7.14 21.02
C THR A 281 8.12 5.91 20.22
N PHE A 282 6.82 5.57 20.27
CA PHE A 282 6.29 4.38 19.63
C PHE A 282 5.83 4.66 18.20
N GLY A 283 6.15 3.73 17.31
CA GLY A 283 5.67 3.74 15.93
C GLY A 283 4.75 2.57 15.63
N PHE A 284 3.77 2.79 14.77
CA PHE A 284 3.10 1.71 14.06
C PHE A 284 3.28 1.88 12.53
N GLY A 285 3.10 0.80 11.77
CA GLY A 285 3.32 0.83 10.33
C GLY A 285 2.93 -0.46 9.63
N ARG A 286 3.11 -0.45 8.32
CA ARG A 286 2.52 -1.43 7.39
C ARG A 286 3.54 -2.38 6.76
N GLY A 287 4.74 -2.43 7.31
CA GLY A 287 5.84 -3.31 6.88
C GLY A 287 6.75 -2.66 5.83
N CYS A 288 7.97 -2.35 6.24
CA CYS A 288 9.07 -2.01 5.36
C CYS A 288 10.29 -2.89 5.68
N PHE A 289 11.40 -2.68 5.01
CA PHE A 289 12.55 -3.57 5.04
C PHE A 289 13.12 -3.85 6.44
N PHE A 290 13.15 -2.87 7.33
CA PHE A 290 13.69 -3.07 8.70
C PHE A 290 12.64 -3.68 9.67
N MET A 291 11.35 -3.62 9.32
CA MET A 291 10.28 -4.21 10.13
C MET A 291 10.16 -5.73 9.93
N ASP A 292 10.50 -6.21 8.73
CA ASP A 292 10.43 -7.63 8.36
C ASP A 292 11.54 -7.99 7.36
N PRO A 293 12.81 -8.10 7.82
CA PRO A 293 13.99 -8.28 6.96
C PRO A 293 14.16 -9.72 6.48
N ASN A 294 13.13 -10.31 5.91
CA ASN A 294 13.18 -11.65 5.33
C ASN A 294 13.97 -11.65 3.98
N PRO A 295 14.42 -12.83 3.49
CA PRO A 295 15.26 -12.89 2.29
C PRO A 295 14.66 -12.27 1.03
N LYS A 296 13.32 -12.38 0.81
CA LYS A 296 12.64 -11.76 -0.34
C LYS A 296 12.66 -10.22 -0.22
N MET A 297 12.41 -9.72 0.99
CA MET A 297 12.47 -8.29 1.29
C MET A 297 13.87 -7.74 1.03
N MET A 298 14.92 -8.42 1.49
CA MET A 298 16.30 -7.95 1.29
C MET A 298 16.72 -7.98 -0.18
N GLN A 299 16.25 -8.96 -0.97
CA GLN A 299 16.44 -8.94 -2.43
C GLN A 299 15.73 -7.74 -3.09
N PHE A 300 14.53 -7.39 -2.64
CA PHE A 300 13.82 -6.21 -3.11
C PHE A 300 14.56 -4.92 -2.73
N VAL A 301 15.12 -4.84 -1.53
CA VAL A 301 15.97 -3.70 -1.10
C VAL A 301 17.09 -3.44 -2.10
N GLU A 302 17.84 -4.48 -2.49
CA GLU A 302 18.96 -4.31 -3.44
C GLU A 302 18.47 -3.86 -4.83
N LYS A 303 17.35 -4.39 -5.31
CA LYS A 303 16.73 -3.95 -6.56
C LYS A 303 16.26 -2.50 -6.49
N PHE A 304 15.59 -2.14 -5.41
CA PHE A 304 15.09 -0.78 -5.19
C PHE A 304 16.23 0.23 -5.09
N LYS A 305 17.31 -0.11 -4.36
CA LYS A 305 18.54 0.72 -4.29
C LYS A 305 19.17 0.91 -5.66
N LYS A 306 19.25 -0.14 -6.46
CA LYS A 306 19.76 -0.05 -7.84
C LYS A 306 18.89 0.85 -8.72
N PHE A 307 17.58 0.83 -8.51
CA PHE A 307 16.62 1.61 -9.31
C PHE A 307 16.52 3.08 -8.88
N THR A 308 16.66 3.37 -7.56
CA THR A 308 16.37 4.70 -7.00
C THR A 308 17.55 5.38 -6.31
N GLY A 309 18.59 4.62 -5.96
CA GLY A 309 19.69 5.08 -5.08
C GLY A 309 19.38 5.02 -3.58
N GLY A 310 18.13 4.74 -3.17
CA GLY A 310 17.67 4.77 -1.78
C GLY A 310 17.09 3.44 -1.30
N TYR A 311 16.65 3.41 -0.05
CA TYR A 311 15.97 2.25 0.53
C TYR A 311 14.47 2.29 0.22
N PRO A 312 13.80 1.11 0.04
CA PRO A 312 12.35 1.05 -0.12
C PRO A 312 11.65 1.35 1.21
N ASP A 313 10.57 2.06 1.15
CA ASP A 313 9.63 2.17 2.26
C ASP A 313 8.50 1.12 2.18
N GLY A 314 7.60 1.15 3.15
CA GLY A 314 6.44 0.25 3.17
C GLY A 314 5.51 0.44 1.96
N TRP A 315 5.46 1.65 1.40
CA TRP A 315 4.57 2.00 0.28
C TRP A 315 5.05 1.38 -1.03
N ALA A 316 6.36 1.39 -1.29
CA ALA A 316 6.95 0.65 -2.41
C ALA A 316 6.73 -0.86 -2.26
N VAL A 317 6.92 -1.39 -1.05
CA VAL A 317 6.72 -2.82 -0.74
C VAL A 317 5.28 -3.26 -0.99
N GLN A 318 4.30 -2.49 -0.51
CA GLN A 318 2.88 -2.84 -0.65
C GLN A 318 2.40 -2.77 -2.09
N ASN A 319 2.89 -1.80 -2.85
CA ASN A 319 2.58 -1.66 -4.26
C ASN A 319 3.21 -2.76 -5.12
N TYR A 320 4.42 -3.15 -4.81
CA TYR A 320 5.06 -4.31 -5.43
C TYR A 320 4.27 -5.60 -5.16
N ASP A 321 3.90 -5.85 -3.89
CA ASP A 321 3.08 -6.99 -3.50
C ASP A 321 1.72 -6.99 -4.20
N ALA A 322 1.07 -5.82 -4.36
CA ALA A 322 -0.22 -5.69 -5.03
C ALA A 322 -0.17 -6.14 -6.51
N ILE A 323 0.90 -5.80 -7.21
CA ILE A 323 1.10 -6.25 -8.61
C ILE A 323 1.32 -7.75 -8.68
N TYR A 324 2.10 -8.33 -7.76
CA TYR A 324 2.32 -9.77 -7.73
C TYR A 324 1.08 -10.56 -7.29
N LEU A 325 0.26 -10.00 -6.39
CA LEU A 325 -1.05 -10.58 -6.05
C LEU A 325 -1.97 -10.59 -7.29
N LEU A 326 -2.08 -9.47 -7.99
CA LEU A 326 -2.85 -9.37 -9.23
C LEU A 326 -2.35 -10.38 -10.28
N LYS A 327 -1.03 -10.50 -10.46
CA LYS A 327 -0.44 -11.52 -11.33
C LYS A 327 -0.91 -12.92 -10.94
N SER A 328 -0.80 -13.28 -9.66
CA SER A 328 -1.17 -14.60 -9.16
C SER A 328 -2.67 -14.89 -9.38
N ALA A 329 -3.52 -13.88 -9.21
CA ALA A 329 -4.95 -13.99 -9.44
C ALA A 329 -5.30 -14.21 -10.93
N ILE A 330 -4.67 -13.44 -11.83
CA ILE A 330 -4.87 -13.59 -13.28
C ILE A 330 -4.38 -14.98 -13.75
N GLU A 331 -3.23 -15.45 -13.28
CA GLU A 331 -2.70 -16.77 -13.62
C GLU A 331 -3.61 -17.90 -13.11
N LYS A 332 -4.16 -17.77 -11.89
CA LYS A 332 -5.13 -18.71 -11.32
C LYS A 332 -6.45 -18.70 -12.09
N ALA A 333 -6.95 -17.52 -12.47
CA ALA A 333 -8.16 -17.35 -13.28
C ALA A 333 -7.97 -17.75 -14.74
N LYS A 334 -6.73 -17.77 -15.27
CA LYS A 334 -6.36 -18.00 -16.68
C LYS A 334 -7.01 -17.00 -17.64
N THR A 335 -7.43 -15.85 -17.15
CA THR A 335 -8.08 -14.78 -17.90
C THR A 335 -7.86 -13.43 -17.25
N THR A 336 -8.13 -12.35 -17.97
CA THR A 336 -8.16 -10.97 -17.45
C THR A 336 -9.59 -10.46 -17.21
N GLU A 337 -10.60 -11.32 -17.36
CA GLU A 337 -11.99 -10.99 -17.06
C GLU A 337 -12.16 -10.70 -15.57
N THR A 338 -12.71 -9.55 -15.24
CA THR A 338 -12.74 -9.02 -13.86
C THR A 338 -13.42 -9.98 -12.89
N ASP A 339 -14.62 -10.47 -13.20
CA ASP A 339 -15.39 -11.33 -12.30
C ASP A 339 -14.65 -12.66 -12.03
N ALA A 340 -13.98 -13.22 -13.04
CA ALA A 340 -13.16 -14.43 -12.89
C ALA A 340 -11.92 -14.18 -12.04
N VAL A 341 -11.25 -13.02 -12.19
CA VAL A 341 -10.09 -12.63 -11.38
C VAL A 341 -10.50 -12.38 -9.92
N VAL A 342 -11.61 -11.68 -9.69
CA VAL A 342 -12.20 -11.48 -8.35
C VAL A 342 -12.47 -12.81 -7.68
N LYS A 343 -13.14 -13.74 -8.39
CA LYS A 343 -13.41 -15.09 -7.86
C LYS A 343 -12.14 -15.89 -7.54
N ALA A 344 -11.11 -15.73 -8.34
CA ALA A 344 -9.83 -16.38 -8.10
C ALA A 344 -9.11 -15.82 -6.87
N ILE A 345 -9.31 -14.53 -6.55
CA ILE A 345 -8.67 -13.85 -5.41
C ILE A 345 -9.33 -14.20 -4.07
N GLU A 346 -10.62 -14.51 -4.05
CA GLU A 346 -11.34 -14.90 -2.84
C GLU A 346 -10.71 -16.13 -2.17
N GLY A 347 -10.37 -15.99 -0.89
CA GLY A 347 -9.72 -17.05 -0.11
C GLY A 347 -8.29 -17.37 -0.56
N MET A 348 -7.71 -16.61 -1.48
CA MET A 348 -6.40 -16.90 -2.03
C MET A 348 -5.29 -16.59 -1.02
N PRO A 349 -4.45 -17.57 -0.66
CA PRO A 349 -3.21 -17.29 0.05
C PRO A 349 -2.21 -16.63 -0.90
N PHE A 350 -1.49 -15.65 -0.38
CA PHE A 350 -0.44 -14.94 -1.08
C PHE A 350 0.81 -14.84 -0.22
N GLU A 351 1.98 -14.99 -0.82
CA GLU A 351 3.27 -14.85 -0.16
C GLU A 351 4.14 -13.84 -0.89
N GLY A 352 4.07 -12.60 -0.42
CA GLY A 352 4.84 -11.45 -0.94
C GLY A 352 6.08 -11.13 -0.12
N LEU A 353 6.48 -9.88 -0.19
CA LEU A 353 7.60 -9.33 0.59
C LEU A 353 7.28 -9.29 2.09
N ARG A 354 6.01 -9.09 2.45
CA ARG A 354 5.51 -9.07 3.84
C ARG A 354 5.08 -10.45 4.34
N GLN A 355 5.66 -11.53 3.77
CA GLN A 355 5.35 -12.92 4.05
C GLN A 355 3.93 -13.34 3.64
N LYS A 356 3.36 -14.35 4.32
CA LYS A 356 2.07 -14.92 3.96
C LYS A 356 0.91 -14.14 4.56
N PHE A 357 -0.13 -13.93 3.74
CA PHE A 357 -1.45 -13.51 4.16
C PHE A 357 -2.51 -14.11 3.23
N THR A 358 -3.77 -14.01 3.59
CA THR A 358 -4.89 -14.54 2.79
C THR A 358 -5.89 -13.42 2.52
N ILE A 359 -6.48 -13.38 1.34
CA ILE A 359 -7.60 -12.48 1.04
C ILE A 359 -8.88 -13.15 1.55
N ARG A 360 -9.53 -12.53 2.53
CA ARG A 360 -10.79 -13.04 3.09
C ARG A 360 -11.91 -12.94 2.07
N ALA A 361 -12.60 -14.06 1.84
CA ALA A 361 -13.65 -14.11 0.81
C ALA A 361 -14.90 -13.28 1.15
N LEU A 362 -15.12 -12.98 2.44
CA LEU A 362 -16.30 -12.24 2.88
C LEU A 362 -16.29 -10.79 2.39
N ASP A 363 -15.18 -10.10 2.56
CA ASP A 363 -15.08 -8.64 2.40
C ASP A 363 -13.84 -8.22 1.62
N HIS A 364 -13.14 -9.14 1.02
CA HIS A 364 -11.92 -8.96 0.22
C HIS A 364 -10.78 -8.23 0.97
N MET A 365 -10.81 -8.27 2.31
CA MET A 365 -9.73 -7.74 3.12
C MET A 365 -8.60 -8.77 3.27
N GLY A 366 -7.36 -8.36 2.98
CA GLY A 366 -6.18 -9.18 3.25
C GLY A 366 -5.86 -9.28 4.74
N THR A 367 -5.54 -10.48 5.23
CA THR A 367 -5.03 -10.68 6.61
C THR A 367 -3.56 -10.25 6.73
N VAL A 368 -3.27 -9.06 6.20
CA VAL A 368 -1.92 -8.48 6.17
C VAL A 368 -1.45 -8.08 7.56
N PRO A 369 -0.15 -8.26 7.89
CA PRO A 369 0.34 -7.96 9.23
C PRO A 369 0.42 -6.46 9.50
N CYS A 370 0.27 -6.10 10.79
CA CYS A 370 0.59 -4.79 11.35
C CYS A 370 1.92 -4.86 12.10
N TYR A 371 2.66 -3.77 12.14
CA TYR A 371 3.95 -3.69 12.83
C TYR A 371 3.96 -2.52 13.81
N GLN A 372 4.54 -2.75 15.00
CA GLN A 372 4.75 -1.71 16.01
C GLN A 372 6.17 -1.84 16.54
N GLY A 373 6.74 -0.71 16.97
CA GLY A 373 8.09 -0.70 17.53
C GLY A 373 8.40 0.61 18.24
N THR A 374 9.62 0.72 18.73
CA THR A 374 10.12 1.91 19.42
C THR A 374 11.21 2.55 18.59
N ILE A 375 11.11 3.84 18.31
CA ILE A 375 12.12 4.58 17.54
C ILE A 375 13.47 4.52 18.26
N ALA A 376 14.50 4.14 17.53
CA ALA A 376 15.87 4.02 18.05
C ALA A 376 16.91 4.20 16.94
N LYS A 377 18.14 4.49 17.34
CA LYS A 377 19.31 4.33 16.47
C LYS A 377 19.54 2.86 16.18
N ASP A 378 19.95 2.57 14.95
CA ASP A 378 20.35 1.24 14.51
C ASP A 378 21.76 1.35 13.93
N PRO A 379 22.75 0.60 14.45
CA PRO A 379 24.13 0.69 13.98
C PRO A 379 24.32 0.23 12.51
N ASN A 380 23.35 -0.50 11.97
CA ASN A 380 23.40 -1.01 10.59
C ASN A 380 22.92 0.03 9.56
N TYR A 381 22.32 1.16 10.00
CA TYR A 381 21.74 2.15 9.11
C TYR A 381 22.17 3.58 9.48
N PRO A 382 22.34 4.48 8.49
CA PRO A 382 22.70 5.88 8.75
C PRO A 382 21.49 6.75 9.21
N PHE A 383 20.37 6.11 9.50
CA PHE A 383 19.11 6.74 9.94
C PHE A 383 18.49 5.94 11.10
N LYS A 384 17.57 6.57 11.83
CA LYS A 384 16.84 5.86 12.89
C LYS A 384 15.82 4.89 12.28
N THR A 385 15.67 3.77 12.94
CA THR A 385 14.68 2.71 12.66
C THR A 385 13.86 2.43 13.91
N TRP A 386 13.31 1.24 14.04
CA TRP A 386 12.66 0.79 15.26
C TRP A 386 13.41 -0.38 15.89
N LYS A 387 13.39 -0.41 17.22
CA LYS A 387 13.73 -1.59 18.04
C LYS A 387 12.47 -2.21 18.64
N ASP A 388 12.58 -3.38 19.26
CA ASP A 388 11.48 -4.12 19.90
C ASP A 388 10.27 -4.30 18.96
N ILE A 389 10.56 -4.60 17.69
CA ILE A 389 9.52 -4.68 16.66
C ILE A 389 8.61 -5.87 16.95
N THR A 390 7.32 -5.60 17.02
CA THR A 390 6.26 -6.60 17.12
C THR A 390 5.54 -6.69 15.79
N ARG A 391 5.50 -7.88 15.18
CA ARG A 391 4.67 -8.20 14.04
C ARG A 391 3.38 -8.82 14.55
N VAL A 392 2.25 -8.19 14.31
CA VAL A 392 0.93 -8.70 14.65
C VAL A 392 0.29 -9.31 13.40
N PRO A 393 0.03 -10.62 13.37
CA PRO A 393 -0.68 -11.25 12.26
C PRO A 393 -2.04 -10.61 12.02
N GLY A 394 -2.42 -10.39 10.75
CA GLY A 394 -3.63 -9.66 10.41
C GLY A 394 -4.91 -10.35 10.85
N ASP A 395 -4.92 -11.69 10.90
CA ASP A 395 -6.05 -12.49 11.40
C ASP A 395 -6.38 -12.26 12.88
N GLN A 396 -5.42 -11.73 13.67
CA GLN A 396 -5.63 -11.37 15.09
C GLN A 396 -6.24 -9.98 15.29
N VAL A 397 -6.23 -9.14 14.26
CA VAL A 397 -6.66 -7.73 14.35
C VAL A 397 -7.68 -7.32 13.28
N ILE A 398 -7.96 -8.17 12.30
CA ILE A 398 -9.04 -7.95 11.33
C ILE A 398 -10.40 -7.99 12.03
N ARG A 399 -11.34 -7.14 11.61
CA ARG A 399 -12.69 -7.14 12.17
C ARG A 399 -13.32 -8.54 12.06
N PRO A 400 -13.90 -9.09 13.15
CA PRO A 400 -14.55 -10.40 13.13
C PRO A 400 -15.66 -10.47 12.08
N GLU A 401 -15.78 -11.61 11.38
CA GLU A 401 -16.81 -11.79 10.34
C GLU A 401 -18.23 -11.55 10.85
N ALA A 402 -18.52 -11.96 12.09
CA ALA A 402 -19.82 -11.72 12.70
C ALA A 402 -20.15 -10.22 12.78
N SER A 403 -19.16 -9.39 13.16
CA SER A 403 -19.33 -7.94 13.21
C SER A 403 -19.49 -7.33 11.81
N VAL A 404 -18.76 -7.82 10.80
CA VAL A 404 -18.95 -7.37 9.41
C VAL A 404 -20.36 -7.68 8.93
N ARG A 405 -20.84 -8.91 9.16
CA ARG A 405 -22.21 -9.32 8.79
C ARG A 405 -23.30 -8.54 9.53
N GLU A 406 -23.02 -8.08 10.75
CA GLU A 406 -23.93 -7.22 11.52
C GLU A 406 -24.04 -5.82 10.92
N ILE A 407 -22.91 -5.24 10.50
CA ILE A 407 -22.89 -3.94 9.83
C ILE A 407 -23.65 -3.98 8.48
N TRP A 408 -23.69 -5.12 7.82
CA TRP A 408 -24.38 -5.31 6.53
C TRP A 408 -25.90 -5.57 6.64
N LYS A 409 -26.44 -5.77 7.84
CA LYS A 409 -27.89 -5.91 8.09
C LYS A 409 -28.60 -4.57 8.12
#